data_91ebd74ef5e56ef5c77d29bca886b7fb
#
_entry.id   91ebd74ef5e56ef5c77d29bca886b7fb
#
_cell.length_a   1.000
_cell.length_b   1.000
_cell.length_c   1.000
_cell.angle_alpha   90.00
_cell.angle_beta   90.00
_cell.angle_gamma   90.00
#
_symmetry.space_group_name_H-M   'P 1'
#
loop_
_entity.id
_entity.type
_entity.pdbx_description
1 polymer ?
#
loop_
_entity_poly.entity_id
_entity_poly.type
_entity_poly.pdbx_seq_one_letter_code
_entity_poly.pdbx_strand_id
1 'polypeptide(L)'
;MALELTKRQHNIQVNEINEPSEMIHLAEHVQPDLILCPFLTKRIPEEVYSNVRIPCWIVHPGIEGDRGASSIDWALYDREDEWGVTVLQAAEEMDAGDIWSTKNFQIRRRNINTLTKSSLYVNEVTQAAVEAVLEAIENLSEGTSPRPLDYSNPRVRGTLRSNMTKVDRSINWEMPADEIACQIRMSDSSPGAHACFRTSQGTEDNKWTKAFRVFGAHLEKGKLRFLPGKPGEILGQRHGSLLVKCGRGAVWVSHLKRDKLKLPANMWLLTGAPTIKDVSNLPIRYGSHPNTFQDVWTSMTPDGVCFVHFDFYNGAMSTNQCKRLISVLRQVEENDFCKVMVLMGGNDVFSNGIHLNVIEAAEDPAQESWNNINAINDVVRCIFTSKKITISALRGNAGAGGVMMALASDFAFAREAAVLNPHYKKMKLYGSEYHTYFLPKRVGQDKANELLSNAEPILACEAAEVGLLDGCLGDDAEEFESWVNHQASFLARSPLQMHFVRKKNRKVRKEVMETVETCRANELSMMAQNFQDPEYHQARKNFVYH
;
A
#
# COMPACT_ATOMS: atom_id res chain seq x y z
N MET A 1 -0.21 15.67 -1.77
CA MET A 1 -0.75 17.01 -2.12
C MET A 1 -0.83 17.94 -0.90
N ALA A 2 -1.66 17.69 0.13
CA ALA A 2 -1.76 18.60 1.29
C ALA A 2 -0.38 18.89 1.92
N LEU A 3 0.44 17.87 2.18
CA LEU A 3 1.79 18.05 2.72
C LEU A 3 2.69 18.91 1.83
N GLU A 4 2.65 18.71 0.51
CA GLU A 4 3.42 19.52 -0.44
C GLU A 4 2.98 20.98 -0.47
N LEU A 5 1.69 21.24 -0.37
CA LEU A 5 1.16 22.60 -0.30
C LEU A 5 1.51 23.26 1.05
N THR A 6 1.42 22.54 2.17
CA THR A 6 1.84 23.04 3.49
C THR A 6 3.34 23.40 3.51
N LYS A 7 4.19 22.56 2.91
CA LYS A 7 5.64 22.83 2.75
C LYS A 7 5.90 24.14 1.98
N ARG A 8 5.00 24.52 1.08
CA ARG A 8 5.03 25.79 0.32
C ARG A 8 4.32 26.94 1.03
N GLN A 9 4.05 26.79 2.34
CA GLN A 9 3.46 27.81 3.21
C GLN A 9 1.97 28.14 2.91
N HIS A 10 1.26 27.27 2.20
CA HIS A 10 -0.19 27.36 2.10
C HIS A 10 -0.85 26.89 3.40
N ASN A 11 -1.91 27.58 3.83
CA ASN A 11 -2.74 27.13 4.96
C ASN A 11 -3.78 26.13 4.44
N ILE A 12 -3.66 24.86 4.81
CA ILE A 12 -4.45 23.76 4.28
C ILE A 12 -5.41 23.21 5.34
N GLN A 13 -6.69 23.14 4.98
CA GLN A 13 -7.69 22.40 5.72
C GLN A 13 -8.21 21.25 4.86
N VAL A 14 -8.10 20.01 5.37
CA VAL A 14 -8.58 18.80 4.68
C VAL A 14 -9.91 18.37 5.30
N ASN A 15 -10.94 18.19 4.48
CA ASN A 15 -12.26 17.76 4.90
C ASN A 15 -12.71 16.55 4.04
N GLU A 16 -13.22 15.50 4.69
CA GLU A 16 -13.90 14.40 4.02
C GLU A 16 -15.38 14.74 3.84
N ILE A 17 -15.88 14.67 2.62
CA ILE A 17 -17.25 15.02 2.27
C ILE A 17 -18.07 13.74 2.09
N ASN A 18 -19.09 13.57 2.90
CA ASN A 18 -20.05 12.47 2.78
C ASN A 18 -21.24 12.86 1.92
N GLU A 19 -21.78 14.07 2.14
CA GLU A 19 -22.92 14.62 1.41
C GLU A 19 -22.55 15.95 0.72
N PRO A 20 -23.06 16.21 -0.50
CA PRO A 20 -22.76 17.45 -1.23
C PRO A 20 -23.09 18.74 -0.44
N SER A 21 -24.13 18.74 0.39
CA SER A 21 -24.51 19.88 1.24
C SER A 21 -23.44 20.30 2.25
N GLU A 22 -22.59 19.38 2.67
CA GLU A 22 -21.48 19.69 3.57
C GLU A 22 -20.47 20.65 2.92
N MET A 23 -20.29 20.58 1.59
CA MET A 23 -19.41 21.51 0.86
C MET A 23 -19.89 22.95 0.96
N ILE A 24 -21.21 23.18 0.87
CA ILE A 24 -21.80 24.53 0.95
C ILE A 24 -21.48 25.13 2.32
N HIS A 25 -21.78 24.39 3.39
CA HIS A 25 -21.52 24.85 4.75
C HIS A 25 -20.03 25.11 5.03
N LEU A 26 -19.15 24.24 4.53
CA LEU A 26 -17.71 24.41 4.67
C LEU A 26 -17.21 25.63 3.91
N ALA A 27 -17.64 25.83 2.65
CA ALA A 27 -17.25 26.99 1.85
C ALA A 27 -17.70 28.31 2.48
N GLU A 28 -18.93 28.36 3.02
CA GLU A 28 -19.47 29.52 3.70
C GLU A 28 -18.76 29.83 5.04
N HIS A 29 -18.41 28.78 5.79
CA HIS A 29 -17.81 28.94 7.12
C HIS A 29 -16.32 29.24 7.05
N VAL A 30 -15.57 28.53 6.19
CA VAL A 30 -14.11 28.64 6.10
C VAL A 30 -13.70 29.83 5.24
N GLN A 31 -14.48 30.19 4.20
CA GLN A 31 -14.17 31.25 3.24
C GLN A 31 -12.74 31.11 2.66
N PRO A 32 -12.38 29.95 2.06
CA PRO A 32 -11.03 29.73 1.56
C PRO A 32 -10.75 30.55 0.30
N ASP A 33 -9.47 30.78 -0.01
CA ASP A 33 -9.07 31.41 -1.27
C ASP A 33 -9.26 30.47 -2.48
N LEU A 34 -9.22 29.15 -2.24
CA LEU A 34 -9.34 28.11 -3.27
C LEU A 34 -9.90 26.83 -2.66
N ILE A 35 -10.82 26.17 -3.37
CA ILE A 35 -11.29 24.81 -3.06
C ILE A 35 -10.66 23.84 -4.05
N LEU A 36 -9.93 22.82 -3.54
CA LEU A 36 -9.39 21.72 -4.34
C LEU A 36 -10.19 20.44 -4.08
N CYS A 37 -10.63 19.78 -5.14
CA CYS A 37 -11.40 18.55 -5.10
C CYS A 37 -10.60 17.39 -5.78
N PRO A 38 -9.57 16.81 -5.10
CA PRO A 38 -8.77 15.77 -5.69
C PRO A 38 -9.54 14.45 -5.73
N PHE A 39 -9.74 13.91 -6.94
CA PHE A 39 -10.35 12.60 -7.19
C PHE A 39 -11.76 12.45 -6.57
N LEU A 40 -12.48 13.55 -6.45
CA LEU A 40 -13.79 13.57 -5.82
C LEU A 40 -14.81 12.79 -6.67
N THR A 41 -15.54 11.88 -6.03
CA THR A 41 -16.61 11.09 -6.67
C THR A 41 -18.02 11.64 -6.45
N LYS A 42 -18.13 12.71 -5.68
CA LYS A 42 -19.40 13.40 -5.38
C LYS A 42 -19.57 14.59 -6.32
N ARG A 43 -20.84 14.88 -6.67
CA ARG A 43 -21.15 16.09 -7.45
C ARG A 43 -20.93 17.33 -6.58
N ILE A 44 -20.25 18.32 -7.14
CA ILE A 44 -20.07 19.64 -6.51
C ILE A 44 -21.37 20.42 -6.65
N PRO A 45 -21.95 21.00 -5.58
CA PRO A 45 -23.16 21.84 -5.66
C PRO A 45 -22.94 23.10 -6.48
N GLU A 46 -24.01 23.59 -7.08
CA GLU A 46 -23.99 24.83 -7.88
C GLU A 46 -23.54 26.03 -7.05
N GLU A 47 -23.98 26.14 -5.82
CA GLU A 47 -23.62 27.20 -4.87
C GLU A 47 -22.12 27.28 -4.61
N VAL A 48 -21.40 26.16 -4.79
CA VAL A 48 -19.95 26.10 -4.62
C VAL A 48 -19.23 26.44 -5.92
N TYR A 49 -19.58 25.77 -7.04
CA TYR A 49 -18.85 26.00 -8.31
C TYR A 49 -19.18 27.30 -9.02
N SER A 50 -20.34 27.89 -8.78
CA SER A 50 -20.73 29.20 -9.35
C SER A 50 -20.21 30.40 -8.56
N ASN A 51 -19.52 30.16 -7.44
CA ASN A 51 -18.96 31.23 -6.61
C ASN A 51 -17.77 31.89 -7.30
N VAL A 52 -17.97 33.10 -7.82
CA VAL A 52 -16.92 33.85 -8.52
C VAL A 52 -15.77 34.35 -7.64
N ARG A 53 -15.94 34.33 -6.32
CA ARG A 53 -14.92 34.79 -5.37
C ARG A 53 -13.99 33.65 -4.91
N ILE A 54 -14.52 32.42 -4.89
CA ILE A 54 -13.81 31.25 -4.40
C ILE A 54 -13.72 30.23 -5.56
N PRO A 55 -12.61 30.18 -6.32
CA PRO A 55 -12.44 29.18 -7.36
C PRO A 55 -12.55 27.76 -6.78
N CYS A 56 -13.25 26.89 -7.48
CA CYS A 56 -13.36 25.48 -7.12
C CYS A 56 -12.77 24.63 -8.24
N TRP A 57 -11.72 23.87 -7.95
CA TRP A 57 -11.01 23.06 -8.93
C TRP A 57 -11.18 21.58 -8.70
N ILE A 58 -11.44 20.87 -9.79
CA ILE A 58 -11.44 19.41 -9.85
C ILE A 58 -10.06 18.95 -10.27
N VAL A 59 -9.45 18.01 -9.53
CA VAL A 59 -8.24 17.31 -9.96
C VAL A 59 -8.69 15.95 -10.51
N HIS A 60 -8.92 15.91 -11.81
CA HIS A 60 -9.43 14.74 -12.52
C HIS A 60 -8.29 13.80 -12.93
N PRO A 61 -8.35 12.48 -12.60
CA PRO A 61 -7.30 11.52 -12.98
C PRO A 61 -7.45 11.05 -14.44
N GLY A 62 -7.54 12.00 -15.36
CA GLY A 62 -7.75 11.79 -16.79
C GLY A 62 -6.93 12.76 -17.64
N ILE A 63 -6.63 12.32 -18.87
CA ILE A 63 -6.04 13.19 -19.88
C ILE A 63 -7.06 14.28 -20.27
N GLU A 64 -6.57 15.32 -20.93
CA GLU A 64 -7.44 16.38 -21.44
C GLU A 64 -8.60 15.82 -22.28
N GLY A 65 -9.82 16.22 -21.90
CA GLY A 65 -11.05 15.76 -22.54
C GLY A 65 -11.63 14.46 -22.02
N ASP A 66 -10.90 13.71 -21.18
CA ASP A 66 -11.45 12.54 -20.50
C ASP A 66 -12.43 12.98 -19.41
N ARG A 67 -13.57 12.27 -19.33
CA ARG A 67 -14.66 12.61 -18.44
C ARG A 67 -15.32 11.37 -17.87
N GLY A 68 -15.64 11.40 -16.59
CA GLY A 68 -16.37 10.34 -15.89
C GLY A 68 -15.54 9.61 -14.83
N ALA A 69 -16.23 8.95 -13.89
CA ALA A 69 -15.66 8.43 -12.65
C ALA A 69 -14.78 7.16 -12.82
N SER A 70 -14.73 6.56 -14.00
CA SER A 70 -13.93 5.34 -14.26
C SER A 70 -12.73 5.58 -15.18
N SER A 71 -12.17 6.78 -15.17
CA SER A 71 -11.07 7.22 -16.03
C SER A 71 -9.89 6.24 -16.03
N ILE A 72 -9.25 6.02 -14.91
CA ILE A 72 -8.11 5.09 -14.76
C ILE A 72 -8.51 3.64 -15.05
N ASP A 73 -9.73 3.23 -14.68
CA ASP A 73 -10.21 1.86 -14.97
C ASP A 73 -10.25 1.63 -16.50
N TRP A 74 -10.76 2.59 -17.27
CA TRP A 74 -10.79 2.50 -18.72
C TRP A 74 -9.41 2.59 -19.37
N ALA A 75 -8.54 3.48 -18.88
CA ALA A 75 -7.16 3.58 -19.36
C ALA A 75 -6.42 2.24 -19.24
N LEU A 76 -6.56 1.58 -18.10
CA LEU A 76 -5.96 0.27 -17.85
C LEU A 76 -6.62 -0.84 -18.67
N TYR A 77 -7.95 -0.82 -18.82
CA TYR A 77 -8.71 -1.80 -19.60
C TYR A 77 -8.34 -1.74 -21.08
N ASP A 78 -8.25 -0.54 -21.65
CA ASP A 78 -7.88 -0.29 -23.04
C ASP A 78 -6.37 -0.41 -23.27
N ARG A 79 -5.59 -0.62 -22.20
CA ARG A 79 -4.13 -0.76 -22.25
C ARG A 79 -3.43 0.47 -22.82
N GLU A 80 -3.89 1.66 -22.42
CA GLU A 80 -3.25 2.91 -22.81
C GLU A 80 -1.77 2.95 -22.40
N ASP A 81 -0.92 3.50 -23.24
CA ASP A 81 0.51 3.69 -22.97
C ASP A 81 0.77 4.89 -22.10
N GLU A 82 -0.03 5.93 -22.28
CA GLU A 82 0.08 7.22 -21.65
C GLU A 82 -1.27 7.63 -21.09
N TRP A 83 -1.26 8.20 -19.90
CA TRP A 83 -2.44 8.80 -19.28
C TRP A 83 -2.07 10.13 -18.62
N GLY A 84 -2.98 10.75 -17.86
CA GLY A 84 -2.71 12.05 -17.27
C GLY A 84 -3.61 12.42 -16.13
N VAL A 85 -3.35 13.61 -15.60
CA VAL A 85 -4.19 14.32 -14.64
C VAL A 85 -4.44 15.72 -15.17
N THR A 86 -5.69 16.15 -15.12
CA THR A 86 -6.11 17.49 -15.55
C THR A 86 -6.75 18.23 -14.37
N VAL A 87 -6.31 19.46 -14.12
CA VAL A 87 -6.92 20.39 -13.17
C VAL A 87 -7.92 21.25 -13.93
N LEU A 88 -9.18 21.13 -13.55
CA LEU A 88 -10.32 21.75 -14.21
C LEU A 88 -11.03 22.73 -13.27
N GLN A 89 -11.53 23.85 -13.80
CA GLN A 89 -12.52 24.65 -13.11
C GLN A 89 -13.80 23.82 -12.95
N ALA A 90 -14.35 23.74 -11.73
CA ALA A 90 -15.64 23.07 -11.55
C ALA A 90 -16.75 23.82 -12.30
N ALA A 91 -17.63 23.07 -12.95
CA ALA A 91 -18.72 23.58 -13.75
C ALA A 91 -19.96 22.67 -13.62
N GLU A 92 -21.07 23.07 -14.23
CA GLU A 92 -22.34 22.31 -14.24
C GLU A 92 -22.13 20.92 -14.84
N GLU A 93 -21.38 20.85 -15.93
CA GLU A 93 -21.08 19.60 -16.63
C GLU A 93 -19.84 18.92 -16.03
N MET A 94 -19.98 17.65 -15.67
CA MET A 94 -18.93 16.89 -14.98
C MET A 94 -17.64 16.80 -15.83
N ASP A 95 -16.52 17.15 -15.23
CA ASP A 95 -15.17 17.09 -15.80
C ASP A 95 -15.04 17.82 -17.15
N ALA A 96 -15.82 18.89 -17.40
CA ALA A 96 -15.88 19.62 -18.67
C ALA A 96 -15.55 21.11 -18.55
N GLY A 97 -15.15 21.58 -17.39
CA GLY A 97 -14.78 22.97 -17.17
C GLY A 97 -13.47 23.37 -17.82
N ASP A 98 -13.14 24.66 -17.76
CA ASP A 98 -11.91 25.21 -18.30
C ASP A 98 -10.68 24.63 -17.60
N ILE A 99 -9.60 24.46 -18.36
CA ILE A 99 -8.39 23.75 -17.95
C ILE A 99 -7.38 24.73 -17.37
N TRP A 100 -6.96 24.51 -16.13
CA TRP A 100 -5.88 25.23 -15.47
C TRP A 100 -4.50 24.65 -15.80
N SER A 101 -4.39 23.32 -15.81
CA SER A 101 -3.15 22.61 -16.12
C SER A 101 -3.42 21.15 -16.49
N THR A 102 -2.46 20.49 -17.14
CA THR A 102 -2.49 19.07 -17.47
C THR A 102 -1.09 18.48 -17.36
N LYS A 103 -0.97 17.33 -16.70
CA LYS A 103 0.28 16.54 -16.64
C LYS A 103 0.02 15.13 -17.12
N ASN A 104 0.74 14.71 -18.16
CA ASN A 104 0.69 13.35 -18.67
C ASN A 104 1.86 12.53 -18.13
N PHE A 105 1.64 11.23 -17.99
CA PHE A 105 2.63 10.26 -17.55
C PHE A 105 2.54 8.96 -18.34
N GLN A 106 3.66 8.22 -18.42
CA GLN A 106 3.69 6.91 -19.06
C GLN A 106 3.21 5.84 -18.08
N ILE A 107 2.23 5.01 -18.50
CA ILE A 107 1.83 3.84 -17.73
C ILE A 107 2.96 2.80 -17.79
N ARG A 108 3.41 2.33 -16.63
CA ARG A 108 4.58 1.43 -16.49
C ARG A 108 4.36 0.07 -17.15
N ARG A 109 4.50 -0.03 -18.45
CA ARG A 109 4.32 -1.30 -19.17
C ARG A 109 5.40 -2.34 -18.91
N ARG A 110 6.64 -1.93 -18.62
CA ARG A 110 7.74 -2.86 -18.31
C ARG A 110 7.43 -3.75 -17.12
N ASN A 111 6.64 -3.26 -16.17
CA ASN A 111 6.22 -3.97 -14.96
C ASN A 111 4.73 -4.34 -14.94
N ILE A 112 4.11 -4.59 -16.10
CA ILE A 112 2.69 -4.96 -16.21
C ILE A 112 2.31 -6.17 -15.33
N ASN A 113 3.29 -7.03 -15.02
CA ASN A 113 3.09 -8.18 -14.14
C ASN A 113 2.95 -7.81 -12.66
N THR A 114 3.29 -6.58 -12.27
CA THR A 114 3.20 -6.06 -10.90
C THR A 114 2.34 -4.80 -10.81
N LEU A 115 2.06 -4.13 -11.92
CA LEU A 115 1.23 -2.95 -11.96
C LEU A 115 -0.19 -3.27 -11.49
N THR A 116 -0.67 -2.54 -10.48
CA THR A 116 -2.06 -2.52 -10.04
C THR A 116 -2.65 -1.12 -10.25
N LYS A 117 -3.97 -1.02 -10.32
CA LYS A 117 -4.64 0.29 -10.33
C LYS A 117 -4.25 1.12 -9.11
N SER A 118 -4.18 0.49 -7.93
CA SER A 118 -3.77 1.14 -6.70
C SER A 118 -2.35 1.70 -6.79
N SER A 119 -1.41 0.91 -7.34
CA SER A 119 -0.03 1.37 -7.48
C SER A 119 0.11 2.55 -8.45
N LEU A 120 -0.71 2.56 -9.52
CA LEU A 120 -0.76 3.69 -10.45
C LEU A 120 -1.26 4.97 -9.75
N TYR A 121 -2.31 4.85 -8.92
CA TYR A 121 -2.81 6.00 -8.14
C TYR A 121 -1.79 6.51 -7.13
N VAL A 122 -1.13 5.62 -6.40
CA VAL A 122 -0.16 6.00 -5.35
C VAL A 122 1.08 6.67 -5.93
N ASN A 123 1.49 6.30 -7.13
CA ASN A 123 2.72 6.79 -7.76
C ASN A 123 2.40 7.84 -8.85
N GLU A 124 2.22 7.41 -10.09
CA GLU A 124 2.18 8.30 -11.25
C GLU A 124 1.02 9.31 -11.19
N VAL A 125 -0.19 8.85 -10.82
CA VAL A 125 -1.36 9.74 -10.73
C VAL A 125 -1.19 10.77 -9.62
N THR A 126 -0.68 10.37 -8.45
CA THR A 126 -0.44 11.30 -7.33
C THR A 126 0.65 12.31 -7.68
N GLN A 127 1.76 11.88 -8.29
CA GLN A 127 2.83 12.76 -8.71
C GLN A 127 2.32 13.78 -9.74
N ALA A 128 1.68 13.32 -10.82
CA ALA A 128 1.11 14.20 -11.84
C ALA A 128 0.05 15.17 -11.27
N ALA A 129 -0.75 14.72 -10.31
CA ALA A 129 -1.74 15.56 -9.64
C ALA A 129 -1.09 16.68 -8.82
N VAL A 130 -0.01 16.38 -8.08
CA VAL A 130 0.74 17.39 -7.33
C VAL A 130 1.36 18.41 -8.27
N GLU A 131 2.06 17.95 -9.31
CA GLU A 131 2.69 18.81 -10.31
C GLU A 131 1.67 19.71 -11.03
N ALA A 132 0.53 19.13 -11.43
CA ALA A 132 -0.53 19.88 -12.10
C ALA A 132 -1.15 20.94 -11.19
N VAL A 133 -1.43 20.61 -9.92
CA VAL A 133 -1.98 21.59 -8.96
C VAL A 133 -1.00 22.71 -8.70
N LEU A 134 0.29 22.42 -8.54
CA LEU A 134 1.30 23.45 -8.33
C LEU A 134 1.40 24.41 -9.52
N GLU A 135 1.43 23.89 -10.75
CA GLU A 135 1.41 24.71 -11.96
C GLU A 135 0.11 25.55 -12.08
N ALA A 136 -1.05 24.96 -11.73
CA ALA A 136 -2.32 25.68 -11.74
C ALA A 136 -2.34 26.83 -10.72
N ILE A 137 -1.77 26.66 -9.53
CA ILE A 137 -1.63 27.71 -8.51
C ILE A 137 -0.68 28.82 -9.00
N GLU A 138 0.44 28.45 -9.63
CA GLU A 138 1.38 29.42 -10.22
C GLU A 138 0.68 30.25 -11.31
N ASN A 139 -0.01 29.61 -12.27
CA ASN A 139 -0.80 30.26 -13.29
C ASN A 139 -1.83 31.24 -12.69
N LEU A 140 -2.54 30.82 -11.63
CA LEU A 140 -3.50 31.69 -10.94
C LEU A 140 -2.80 32.92 -10.32
N SER A 141 -1.64 32.71 -9.69
CA SER A 141 -0.87 33.78 -9.04
C SER A 141 -0.32 34.82 -10.05
N GLU A 142 -0.03 34.38 -11.26
CA GLU A 142 0.41 35.22 -12.37
C GLU A 142 -0.74 35.92 -13.11
N GLY A 143 -2.00 35.64 -12.71
CA GLY A 143 -3.18 36.21 -13.34
C GLY A 143 -3.54 35.56 -14.68
N THR A 144 -2.98 34.38 -14.97
CA THR A 144 -3.34 33.60 -16.16
C THR A 144 -4.75 33.01 -16.00
N SER A 145 -5.57 33.13 -17.02
CA SER A 145 -6.92 32.52 -17.03
C SER A 145 -6.87 31.07 -17.52
N PRO A 146 -7.76 30.20 -17.04
CA PRO A 146 -7.85 28.85 -17.56
C PRO A 146 -8.29 28.87 -19.03
N ARG A 147 -7.90 27.86 -19.78
CA ARG A 147 -8.25 27.72 -21.19
C ARG A 147 -9.48 26.82 -21.38
N PRO A 148 -10.36 27.13 -22.33
CA PRO A 148 -11.50 26.27 -22.60
C PRO A 148 -11.07 24.90 -23.14
N LEU A 149 -11.87 23.88 -22.83
CA LEU A 149 -11.71 22.55 -23.41
C LEU A 149 -12.22 22.57 -24.87
N ASP A 150 -11.32 22.28 -25.80
CA ASP A 150 -11.63 22.32 -27.24
C ASP A 150 -11.43 20.92 -27.87
N TYR A 151 -12.53 20.20 -28.09
CA TYR A 151 -12.52 18.90 -28.75
C TYR A 151 -12.17 18.95 -30.27
N SER A 152 -12.10 20.13 -30.88
CA SER A 152 -11.62 20.27 -32.26
C SER A 152 -10.09 20.17 -32.35
N ASN A 153 -9.39 20.33 -31.23
CA ASN A 153 -7.95 20.19 -31.14
C ASN A 153 -7.56 18.69 -31.19
N PRO A 154 -6.78 18.26 -32.20
CA PRO A 154 -6.40 16.85 -32.34
C PRO A 154 -5.53 16.30 -31.20
N ARG A 155 -5.02 17.15 -30.31
CA ARG A 155 -4.29 16.74 -29.10
C ARG A 155 -5.23 16.29 -27.98
N VAL A 156 -6.50 16.69 -28.01
CA VAL A 156 -7.52 16.26 -27.06
C VAL A 156 -7.98 14.85 -27.45
N ARG A 157 -7.51 13.85 -26.70
CA ARG A 157 -7.78 12.43 -26.93
C ARG A 157 -8.86 11.88 -26.00
N GLY A 158 -9.12 12.57 -24.91
CA GLY A 158 -10.10 12.16 -23.92
C GLY A 158 -11.54 12.20 -24.46
N THR A 159 -12.41 11.40 -23.90
CA THR A 159 -13.83 11.30 -24.25
C THR A 159 -14.67 11.07 -23.02
N LEU A 160 -15.97 11.42 -23.10
CA LEU A 160 -16.92 11.05 -22.06
C LEU A 160 -17.16 9.54 -22.09
N ARG A 161 -16.92 8.87 -20.96
CA ARG A 161 -17.17 7.44 -20.80
C ARG A 161 -18.15 7.13 -19.68
N SER A 162 -18.94 6.09 -19.88
CA SER A 162 -19.81 5.55 -18.82
C SER A 162 -19.00 4.94 -17.69
N ASN A 163 -19.60 4.87 -16.51
CA ASN A 163 -19.00 4.13 -15.41
C ASN A 163 -18.81 2.66 -15.77
N MET A 164 -17.61 2.15 -15.48
CA MET A 164 -17.31 0.73 -15.67
C MET A 164 -18.20 -0.13 -14.76
N THR A 165 -18.90 -1.09 -15.36
CA THR A 165 -19.91 -1.90 -14.67
C THR A 165 -19.31 -3.16 -14.02
N LYS A 166 -20.15 -3.89 -13.30
CA LYS A 166 -19.79 -5.21 -12.78
C LYS A 166 -19.46 -6.21 -13.90
N VAL A 167 -20.14 -6.10 -15.05
CA VAL A 167 -19.91 -7.00 -16.20
C VAL A 167 -18.50 -6.81 -16.76
N ASP A 168 -18.07 -5.56 -16.92
CA ASP A 168 -16.74 -5.21 -17.44
C ASP A 168 -15.61 -5.75 -16.54
N ARG A 169 -15.86 -5.87 -15.24
CA ARG A 169 -14.91 -6.40 -14.24
C ARG A 169 -15.08 -7.89 -13.94
N SER A 170 -15.97 -8.59 -14.64
CA SER A 170 -16.22 -10.03 -14.39
C SER A 170 -15.14 -10.90 -15.00
N ILE A 171 -14.58 -11.80 -14.19
CA ILE A 171 -13.55 -12.74 -14.60
C ILE A 171 -14.18 -13.91 -15.37
N ASN A 172 -13.67 -14.14 -16.56
CA ASN A 172 -13.92 -15.37 -17.33
C ASN A 172 -12.73 -16.33 -17.17
N TRP A 173 -12.90 -17.38 -16.39
CA TRP A 173 -11.84 -18.34 -16.11
C TRP A 173 -11.37 -19.15 -17.33
N GLU A 174 -12.12 -19.16 -18.45
CA GLU A 174 -11.71 -19.81 -19.70
C GLU A 174 -10.57 -19.06 -20.41
N MET A 175 -10.28 -17.83 -20.02
CA MET A 175 -9.20 -17.04 -20.59
C MET A 175 -7.82 -17.51 -20.08
N PRO A 176 -6.72 -17.09 -20.74
CA PRO A 176 -5.36 -17.32 -20.25
C PRO A 176 -5.08 -16.69 -18.89
N ALA A 177 -4.25 -17.34 -18.08
CA ALA A 177 -3.94 -16.91 -16.72
C ALA A 177 -3.27 -15.52 -16.64
N ASP A 178 -2.47 -15.16 -17.62
CA ASP A 178 -1.81 -13.86 -17.74
C ASP A 178 -2.83 -12.72 -17.96
N GLU A 179 -3.84 -12.95 -18.78
CA GLU A 179 -4.92 -11.99 -19.01
C GLU A 179 -5.80 -11.83 -17.76
N ILE A 180 -6.17 -12.94 -17.11
CA ILE A 180 -6.93 -12.93 -15.84
C ILE A 180 -6.15 -12.22 -14.74
N ALA A 181 -4.85 -12.52 -14.60
CA ALA A 181 -4.00 -11.85 -13.63
C ALA A 181 -3.93 -10.34 -13.87
N CYS A 182 -3.85 -9.92 -15.13
CA CYS A 182 -3.89 -8.52 -15.53
C CYS A 182 -5.22 -7.87 -15.15
N GLN A 183 -6.35 -8.49 -15.52
CA GLN A 183 -7.69 -7.97 -15.22
C GLN A 183 -7.94 -7.81 -13.70
N ILE A 184 -7.49 -8.77 -12.88
CA ILE A 184 -7.60 -8.65 -11.42
C ILE A 184 -6.79 -7.45 -10.92
N ARG A 185 -5.53 -7.30 -11.34
CA ARG A 185 -4.67 -6.19 -10.93
C ARG A 185 -5.19 -4.83 -11.37
N MET A 186 -5.71 -4.73 -12.60
CA MET A 186 -6.31 -3.49 -13.12
C MET A 186 -7.59 -3.08 -12.38
N SER A 187 -8.23 -3.99 -11.67
CA SER A 187 -9.40 -3.72 -10.81
C SER A 187 -9.04 -3.52 -9.33
N ASP A 188 -7.79 -3.71 -8.94
CA ASP A 188 -7.30 -3.59 -7.57
C ASP A 188 -6.98 -2.10 -7.25
N SER A 189 -7.34 -1.56 -6.12
CA SER A 189 -7.86 -2.13 -4.87
C SER A 189 -9.38 -1.90 -4.68
N SER A 190 -9.99 -1.08 -5.50
CA SER A 190 -11.44 -0.80 -5.48
C SER A 190 -11.95 -0.59 -6.92
N PRO A 191 -13.10 -1.16 -7.28
CA PRO A 191 -13.97 -2.00 -6.48
C PRO A 191 -13.52 -3.47 -6.41
N GLY A 192 -12.49 -3.90 -7.16
CA GLY A 192 -12.04 -5.28 -7.35
C GLY A 192 -12.74 -5.99 -8.52
N ALA A 193 -12.09 -7.02 -9.07
CA ALA A 193 -12.67 -7.88 -10.10
C ALA A 193 -13.76 -8.79 -9.50
N HIS A 194 -14.72 -9.25 -10.31
CA HIS A 194 -15.79 -10.12 -9.86
C HIS A 194 -15.59 -11.55 -10.36
N ALA A 195 -15.67 -12.54 -9.47
CA ALA A 195 -15.59 -13.94 -9.86
C ALA A 195 -16.44 -14.87 -8.98
N CYS A 196 -16.87 -15.96 -9.57
CA CYS A 196 -17.33 -17.16 -8.88
C CYS A 196 -16.28 -18.26 -9.05
N PHE A 197 -16.13 -19.13 -8.07
CA PHE A 197 -15.18 -20.25 -8.14
C PHE A 197 -15.94 -21.56 -8.33
N ARG A 198 -15.35 -22.48 -9.10
CA ARG A 198 -15.93 -23.80 -9.32
C ARG A 198 -15.73 -24.65 -8.05
N THR A 199 -16.80 -25.29 -7.60
CA THR A 199 -16.78 -26.23 -6.47
C THR A 199 -16.66 -27.67 -6.96
N SER A 200 -16.02 -28.53 -6.18
CA SER A 200 -15.91 -29.96 -6.49
C SER A 200 -17.18 -30.76 -6.12
N GLN A 201 -18.12 -30.15 -5.39
CA GLN A 201 -19.37 -30.78 -4.94
C GLN A 201 -20.56 -30.03 -5.53
N GLY A 202 -21.54 -30.76 -6.03
CA GLY A 202 -22.81 -30.24 -6.56
C GLY A 202 -23.22 -30.86 -7.90
N THR A 203 -24.51 -30.73 -8.23
CA THR A 203 -25.05 -31.01 -9.57
C THR A 203 -24.50 -29.97 -10.57
N GLU A 204 -24.65 -30.24 -11.88
CA GLU A 204 -24.13 -29.34 -12.91
C GLU A 204 -24.56 -27.87 -12.75
N ASP A 205 -25.75 -27.63 -12.21
CA ASP A 205 -26.31 -26.29 -12.00
C ASP A 205 -25.77 -25.57 -10.73
N ASN A 206 -25.14 -26.30 -9.78
CA ASN A 206 -24.67 -25.76 -8.49
C ASN A 206 -23.16 -25.84 -8.28
N LYS A 207 -22.37 -25.82 -9.38
CA LYS A 207 -20.90 -25.98 -9.33
C LYS A 207 -20.14 -24.69 -9.02
N TRP A 208 -20.82 -23.56 -8.83
CA TRP A 208 -20.19 -22.27 -8.63
C TRP A 208 -20.51 -21.67 -7.26
N THR A 209 -19.51 -21.05 -6.62
CA THR A 209 -19.71 -20.26 -5.40
C THR A 209 -20.59 -19.05 -5.67
N LYS A 210 -21.11 -18.41 -4.60
CA LYS A 210 -21.54 -17.01 -4.71
C LYS A 210 -20.39 -16.14 -5.19
N ALA A 211 -20.71 -15.01 -5.84
CA ALA A 211 -19.71 -14.08 -6.36
C ALA A 211 -18.90 -13.42 -5.24
N PHE A 212 -17.60 -13.32 -5.47
CA PHE A 212 -16.66 -12.55 -4.67
C PHE A 212 -16.11 -11.38 -5.48
N ARG A 213 -15.62 -10.36 -4.79
CA ARG A 213 -14.65 -9.43 -5.37
C ARG A 213 -13.26 -10.00 -5.12
N VAL A 214 -12.43 -9.99 -6.16
CA VAL A 214 -11.13 -10.66 -6.21
C VAL A 214 -10.03 -9.62 -6.28
N PHE A 215 -8.95 -9.85 -5.52
CA PHE A 215 -7.83 -8.92 -5.39
C PHE A 215 -6.50 -9.66 -5.31
N GLY A 216 -5.42 -8.96 -5.68
CA GLY A 216 -4.06 -9.45 -5.56
C GLY A 216 -3.81 -10.71 -6.38
N ALA A 217 -3.41 -10.54 -7.64
CA ALA A 217 -3.14 -11.64 -8.54
C ALA A 217 -1.65 -11.85 -8.77
N HIS A 218 -1.20 -13.12 -8.71
CA HIS A 218 0.14 -13.51 -9.11
C HIS A 218 0.08 -14.66 -10.12
N LEU A 219 0.75 -14.48 -11.27
CA LEU A 219 0.79 -15.47 -12.33
C LEU A 219 1.66 -16.66 -11.91
N GLU A 220 1.12 -17.88 -11.93
CA GLU A 220 1.90 -19.09 -11.69
C GLU A 220 2.73 -19.41 -12.95
N LYS A 221 4.05 -19.23 -12.86
CA LYS A 221 5.02 -19.50 -13.95
C LYS A 221 5.73 -20.85 -13.76
N GLY A 222 5.62 -21.44 -12.56
CA GLY A 222 6.24 -22.70 -12.22
C GLY A 222 5.46 -23.93 -12.68
N LYS A 223 5.79 -25.08 -12.10
CA LYS A 223 5.20 -26.38 -12.45
C LYS A 223 3.72 -26.50 -12.12
N LEU A 224 3.23 -25.73 -11.14
CA LEU A 224 1.83 -25.79 -10.67
C LEU A 224 0.82 -25.33 -11.75
N ARG A 225 1.26 -24.53 -12.75
CA ARG A 225 0.42 -24.14 -13.90
C ARG A 225 -0.09 -25.32 -14.71
N PHE A 226 0.56 -26.48 -14.62
CA PHE A 226 0.21 -27.70 -15.36
C PHE A 226 -0.70 -28.66 -14.55
N LEU A 227 -1.05 -28.32 -13.30
CA LEU A 227 -1.98 -29.13 -12.53
C LEU A 227 -3.29 -29.32 -13.30
N PRO A 228 -3.85 -30.53 -13.32
CA PRO A 228 -5.15 -30.80 -13.96
C PRO A 228 -6.26 -30.10 -13.18
N GLY A 229 -7.31 -29.71 -13.87
CA GLY A 229 -8.50 -29.06 -13.32
C GLY A 229 -9.29 -28.34 -14.39
N LYS A 230 -10.51 -27.96 -14.06
CA LYS A 230 -11.39 -27.18 -14.93
C LYS A 230 -11.21 -25.68 -14.64
N PRO A 231 -11.36 -24.78 -15.63
CA PRO A 231 -11.33 -23.34 -15.40
C PRO A 231 -12.23 -22.90 -14.25
N GLY A 232 -11.69 -22.06 -13.36
CA GLY A 232 -12.35 -21.61 -12.11
C GLY A 232 -12.24 -22.58 -10.92
N GLU A 233 -11.64 -23.76 -11.10
CA GLU A 233 -11.40 -24.72 -10.02
C GLU A 233 -10.21 -24.30 -9.16
N ILE A 234 -10.36 -24.42 -7.84
CA ILE A 234 -9.29 -24.15 -6.87
C ILE A 234 -8.41 -25.39 -6.80
N LEU A 235 -7.15 -25.25 -7.22
CA LEU A 235 -6.15 -26.33 -7.28
C LEU A 235 -5.39 -26.52 -5.96
N GLY A 236 -5.33 -25.49 -5.13
CA GLY A 236 -4.63 -25.53 -3.84
C GLY A 236 -4.54 -24.17 -3.18
N GLN A 237 -3.81 -24.11 -2.06
CA GLN A 237 -3.59 -22.89 -1.30
C GLN A 237 -2.15 -22.76 -0.84
N ARG A 238 -1.69 -21.51 -0.62
CA ARG A 238 -0.40 -21.18 -0.01
C ARG A 238 -0.46 -19.79 0.60
N HIS A 239 0.03 -19.63 1.83
CA HIS A 239 0.16 -18.33 2.49
C HIS A 239 -1.10 -17.46 2.43
N GLY A 240 -2.27 -18.07 2.59
CA GLY A 240 -3.54 -17.38 2.50
C GLY A 240 -4.12 -17.23 1.11
N SER A 241 -3.33 -17.42 0.05
CA SER A 241 -3.74 -17.33 -1.35
C SER A 241 -4.24 -18.65 -1.90
N LEU A 242 -5.11 -18.58 -2.92
CA LEU A 242 -5.67 -19.72 -3.65
C LEU A 242 -5.10 -19.78 -5.05
N LEU A 243 -4.68 -20.99 -5.49
CA LEU A 243 -4.30 -21.26 -6.86
C LEU A 243 -5.54 -21.68 -7.64
N VAL A 244 -5.88 -20.92 -8.69
CA VAL A 244 -7.08 -21.14 -9.50
C VAL A 244 -6.70 -21.53 -10.92
N LYS A 245 -7.33 -22.58 -11.45
CA LYS A 245 -7.16 -23.01 -12.83
C LYS A 245 -7.78 -22.00 -13.81
N CYS A 246 -7.03 -21.72 -14.88
CA CYS A 246 -7.48 -20.90 -16.00
C CYS A 246 -7.57 -21.76 -17.27
N GLY A 247 -8.14 -21.25 -18.34
CA GLY A 247 -8.20 -21.93 -19.64
C GLY A 247 -6.80 -22.35 -20.11
N ARG A 248 -5.80 -21.49 -19.90
CA ARG A 248 -4.37 -21.83 -20.05
C ARG A 248 -3.62 -21.35 -18.81
N GLY A 249 -2.98 -22.28 -18.08
CA GLY A 249 -2.19 -21.97 -16.89
C GLY A 249 -3.01 -21.88 -15.62
N ALA A 250 -2.51 -21.14 -14.64
CA ALA A 250 -3.15 -20.92 -13.34
C ALA A 250 -2.72 -19.58 -12.75
N VAL A 251 -3.56 -19.01 -11.90
CA VAL A 251 -3.32 -17.74 -11.21
C VAL A 251 -3.52 -17.90 -9.71
N TRP A 252 -2.64 -17.28 -8.92
CA TRP A 252 -2.81 -17.11 -7.49
C TRP A 252 -3.68 -15.89 -7.23
N VAL A 253 -4.67 -16.05 -6.35
CA VAL A 253 -5.54 -14.99 -5.85
C VAL A 253 -5.28 -14.84 -4.36
N SER A 254 -4.85 -13.64 -3.93
CA SER A 254 -4.44 -13.44 -2.54
C SER A 254 -5.59 -13.08 -1.61
N HIS A 255 -6.56 -12.27 -2.07
CA HIS A 255 -7.65 -11.77 -1.23
C HIS A 255 -9.01 -11.85 -1.93
N LEU A 256 -10.03 -12.10 -1.12
CA LEU A 256 -11.43 -12.06 -1.52
C LEU A 256 -12.20 -11.10 -0.62
N LYS A 257 -13.18 -10.39 -1.19
CA LYS A 257 -14.10 -9.51 -0.44
C LYS A 257 -15.54 -9.93 -0.69
N ARG A 258 -16.30 -10.05 0.38
CA ARG A 258 -17.77 -10.23 0.38
C ARG A 258 -18.32 -9.52 1.61
N ASP A 259 -19.51 -8.99 1.53
CA ASP A 259 -20.20 -8.30 2.63
C ASP A 259 -19.31 -7.22 3.32
N LYS A 260 -18.62 -6.41 2.49
CA LYS A 260 -17.65 -5.38 2.87
C LYS A 260 -16.34 -5.89 3.47
N LEU A 261 -16.23 -7.11 3.94
CA LEU A 261 -15.04 -7.68 4.57
C LEU A 261 -14.08 -8.27 3.52
N LYS A 262 -12.82 -7.80 3.51
CA LYS A 262 -11.74 -8.29 2.64
C LYS A 262 -10.76 -9.13 3.47
N LEU A 263 -10.59 -10.39 3.12
CA LEU A 263 -9.73 -11.35 3.83
C LEU A 263 -8.77 -12.07 2.88
N PRO A 264 -7.69 -12.68 3.37
CA PRO A 264 -6.96 -13.70 2.66
C PRO A 264 -7.90 -14.74 2.07
N ALA A 265 -7.67 -15.10 0.81
CA ALA A 265 -8.66 -15.82 0.01
C ALA A 265 -9.07 -17.17 0.61
N ASN A 266 -8.13 -17.88 1.26
CA ASN A 266 -8.40 -19.16 1.90
C ASN A 266 -9.34 -19.05 3.12
N MET A 267 -9.37 -17.92 3.82
CA MET A 267 -10.24 -17.73 4.99
C MET A 267 -11.73 -17.72 4.61
N TRP A 268 -12.06 -17.30 3.39
CA TRP A 268 -13.44 -17.33 2.90
C TRP A 268 -13.93 -18.71 2.50
N LEU A 269 -13.04 -19.60 2.09
CA LEU A 269 -13.39 -20.88 1.46
C LEU A 269 -13.13 -22.11 2.34
N LEU A 270 -12.53 -21.92 3.53
CA LEU A 270 -12.34 -23.01 4.49
C LEU A 270 -13.59 -23.38 5.28
N THR A 271 -14.57 -22.47 5.40
CA THR A 271 -15.83 -22.73 6.08
C THR A 271 -16.82 -23.44 5.14
N GLY A 272 -16.71 -24.78 5.05
CA GLY A 272 -17.67 -25.63 4.32
C GLY A 272 -17.31 -25.96 2.86
N ALA A 273 -16.07 -25.68 2.42
CA ALA A 273 -15.57 -26.12 1.11
C ALA A 273 -14.85 -27.48 1.19
N PRO A 274 -14.79 -28.25 0.08
CA PRO A 274 -14.04 -29.49 0.02
C PRO A 274 -12.57 -29.25 0.31
N THR A 275 -11.89 -30.27 0.80
CA THR A 275 -10.48 -30.26 1.19
C THR A 275 -9.62 -29.60 0.10
N ILE A 276 -9.22 -28.35 0.31
CA ILE A 276 -8.27 -27.66 -0.57
C ILE A 276 -6.91 -28.29 -0.30
N LYS A 277 -6.30 -28.87 -1.33
CA LYS A 277 -4.95 -29.43 -1.20
C LYS A 277 -3.99 -28.30 -0.79
N ASP A 278 -3.34 -28.49 0.35
CA ASP A 278 -2.28 -27.58 0.76
C ASP A 278 -1.05 -27.80 -0.13
N VAL A 279 -0.64 -26.76 -0.86
CA VAL A 279 0.58 -26.74 -1.67
C VAL A 279 1.71 -25.93 -1.00
N SER A 280 1.56 -25.64 0.30
CA SER A 280 2.48 -24.79 1.07
C SER A 280 3.87 -25.39 1.30
N ASN A 281 4.07 -26.68 1.03
CA ASN A 281 5.32 -27.40 1.32
C ASN A 281 6.43 -27.20 0.26
N LEU A 282 6.38 -26.15 -0.54
CA LEU A 282 7.51 -25.82 -1.41
C LEU A 282 8.59 -25.10 -0.61
N PRO A 283 9.84 -25.59 -0.62
CA PRO A 283 10.92 -24.96 0.13
C PRO A 283 11.16 -23.53 -0.39
N ILE A 284 11.48 -22.62 0.54
CA ILE A 284 11.94 -21.28 0.19
C ILE A 284 13.30 -21.44 -0.47
N ARG A 285 13.40 -21.08 -1.75
CA ARG A 285 14.66 -21.08 -2.47
C ARG A 285 15.23 -19.67 -2.48
N TYR A 286 16.43 -19.54 -1.95
CA TYR A 286 17.21 -18.33 -2.09
C TYR A 286 17.66 -18.17 -3.56
N GLY A 287 17.65 -16.94 -4.08
CA GLY A 287 18.38 -16.59 -5.29
C GLY A 287 17.62 -16.51 -6.59
N SER A 288 16.28 -16.44 -6.60
CA SER A 288 15.52 -16.11 -7.82
C SER A 288 14.21 -15.43 -7.49
N HIS A 289 13.78 -14.53 -8.37
CA HIS A 289 12.41 -14.03 -8.36
C HIS A 289 11.44 -15.23 -8.42
N PRO A 290 10.46 -15.35 -7.52
CA PRO A 290 9.62 -16.54 -7.43
C PRO A 290 8.80 -16.74 -8.72
N ASN A 291 8.99 -17.90 -9.35
CA ASN A 291 8.11 -18.35 -10.45
C ASN A 291 6.73 -18.81 -9.96
N THR A 292 6.54 -18.83 -8.65
CA THR A 292 5.31 -19.21 -7.96
C THR A 292 5.07 -18.22 -6.81
N PHE A 293 3.83 -18.08 -6.37
CA PHE A 293 3.50 -17.16 -5.29
C PHE A 293 4.20 -17.53 -3.97
N GLN A 294 4.80 -16.53 -3.35
CA GLN A 294 5.29 -16.52 -1.97
C GLN A 294 5.10 -15.12 -1.40
N ASP A 295 4.57 -14.99 -0.20
CA ASP A 295 4.39 -13.68 0.44
C ASP A 295 5.68 -13.16 1.10
N VAL A 296 6.68 -14.02 1.33
CA VAL A 296 8.04 -13.67 1.73
C VAL A 296 9.03 -14.46 0.87
N TRP A 297 10.03 -13.79 0.32
CA TRP A 297 11.09 -14.41 -0.47
C TRP A 297 12.39 -13.62 -0.38
N THR A 298 13.51 -14.20 -0.84
CA THR A 298 14.82 -13.56 -0.75
C THR A 298 15.53 -13.56 -2.10
N SER A 299 16.35 -12.54 -2.32
CA SER A 299 17.36 -12.49 -3.37
C SER A 299 18.70 -12.12 -2.77
N MET A 300 19.81 -12.55 -3.39
CA MET A 300 21.15 -12.32 -2.85
C MET A 300 22.12 -11.89 -3.95
N THR A 301 22.93 -10.90 -3.65
CA THR A 301 24.00 -10.42 -4.54
C THR A 301 25.31 -11.20 -4.32
N PRO A 302 26.22 -11.19 -5.30
CA PRO A 302 27.53 -11.86 -5.17
C PRO A 302 28.41 -11.34 -4.04
N ASP A 303 28.20 -10.12 -3.55
CA ASP A 303 28.98 -9.51 -2.47
C ASP A 303 28.36 -9.70 -1.07
N GLY A 304 27.26 -10.45 -0.98
CA GLY A 304 26.68 -10.85 0.29
C GLY A 304 25.60 -9.90 0.82
N VAL A 305 24.94 -9.15 -0.04
CA VAL A 305 23.69 -8.44 0.31
C VAL A 305 22.51 -9.37 0.09
N CYS A 306 21.71 -9.59 1.13
CA CYS A 306 20.47 -10.35 1.05
C CYS A 306 19.27 -9.42 1.17
N PHE A 307 18.45 -9.36 0.12
CA PHE A 307 17.17 -8.66 0.12
C PHE A 307 16.08 -9.62 0.59
N VAL A 308 15.36 -9.23 1.64
CA VAL A 308 14.19 -9.94 2.16
C VAL A 308 12.96 -9.18 1.71
N HIS A 309 12.24 -9.76 0.76
CA HIS A 309 11.02 -9.18 0.19
C HIS A 309 9.80 -9.71 0.94
N PHE A 310 8.89 -8.82 1.35
CA PHE A 310 7.63 -9.14 2.00
C PHE A 310 6.54 -8.19 1.50
N ASP A 311 6.00 -8.48 0.34
CA ASP A 311 4.93 -7.71 -0.28
C ASP A 311 3.57 -8.18 0.26
N PHE A 312 3.25 -7.77 1.48
CA PHE A 312 1.98 -8.07 2.09
C PHE A 312 0.90 -7.12 1.59
N TYR A 313 -0.23 -7.67 1.20
CA TYR A 313 -1.32 -6.91 0.61
C TYR A 313 -1.73 -5.71 1.50
N ASN A 314 -1.68 -4.49 0.94
CA ASN A 314 -1.86 -3.22 1.66
C ASN A 314 -0.92 -3.04 2.87
N GLY A 315 0.21 -3.74 2.93
CA GLY A 315 1.17 -3.64 4.02
C GLY A 315 0.69 -4.18 5.37
N ALA A 316 -0.48 -4.83 5.42
CA ALA A 316 -1.01 -5.40 6.65
C ALA A 316 -0.34 -6.73 6.98
N MET A 317 0.05 -6.92 8.25
CA MET A 317 0.83 -8.05 8.72
C MET A 317 0.02 -8.89 9.70
N SER A 318 -0.51 -10.03 9.26
CA SER A 318 -1.18 -10.99 10.13
C SER A 318 -0.19 -11.77 11.01
N THR A 319 -0.69 -12.38 12.07
CA THR A 319 0.10 -13.25 12.97
C THR A 319 0.91 -14.30 12.20
N ASN A 320 0.32 -14.95 11.20
CA ASN A 320 0.98 -15.96 10.40
C ASN A 320 2.04 -15.39 9.45
N GLN A 321 1.80 -14.22 8.87
CA GLN A 321 2.79 -13.52 8.04
C GLN A 321 4.00 -13.08 8.85
N CYS A 322 3.80 -12.56 10.05
CA CYS A 322 4.89 -12.23 10.98
C CYS A 322 5.75 -13.46 11.32
N LYS A 323 5.13 -14.60 11.63
CA LYS A 323 5.85 -15.86 11.92
C LYS A 323 6.68 -16.32 10.71
N ARG A 324 6.16 -16.22 9.50
CA ARG A 324 6.91 -16.55 8.27
C ARG A 324 8.07 -15.59 8.05
N LEU A 325 7.86 -14.29 8.21
CA LEU A 325 8.91 -13.29 8.08
C LEU A 325 10.05 -13.56 9.08
N ILE A 326 9.73 -13.83 10.35
CA ILE A 326 10.74 -14.21 11.36
C ILE A 326 11.53 -15.45 10.94
N SER A 327 10.86 -16.48 10.40
CA SER A 327 11.52 -17.68 9.92
C SER A 327 12.54 -17.37 8.83
N VAL A 328 12.18 -16.50 7.88
CA VAL A 328 13.08 -16.09 6.79
C VAL A 328 14.23 -15.22 7.32
N LEU A 329 13.95 -14.25 8.20
CA LEU A 329 14.99 -13.40 8.80
C LEU A 329 16.05 -14.22 9.53
N ARG A 330 15.62 -15.24 10.28
CA ARG A 330 16.54 -16.18 10.98
C ARG A 330 17.38 -16.99 9.99
N GLN A 331 16.77 -17.52 8.93
CA GLN A 331 17.51 -18.26 7.90
C GLN A 331 18.55 -17.37 7.19
N VAL A 332 18.22 -16.11 6.92
CA VAL A 332 19.18 -15.15 6.36
C VAL A 332 20.27 -14.80 7.37
N GLU A 333 19.94 -14.67 8.65
CA GLU A 333 20.92 -14.43 9.71
C GLU A 333 21.93 -15.58 9.87
N GLU A 334 21.47 -16.82 9.75
CA GLU A 334 22.30 -18.03 9.84
C GLU A 334 23.18 -18.26 8.60
N ASN A 335 22.90 -17.58 7.49
CA ASN A 335 23.69 -17.68 6.28
C ASN A 335 24.99 -16.88 6.42
N ASP A 336 26.14 -17.58 6.50
CA ASP A 336 27.45 -16.95 6.65
C ASP A 336 27.87 -16.07 5.47
N PHE A 337 27.34 -16.31 4.29
CA PHE A 337 27.60 -15.48 3.11
C PHE A 337 26.89 -14.12 3.19
N CYS A 338 25.76 -14.05 3.89
CA CYS A 338 25.04 -12.79 4.09
C CYS A 338 25.81 -11.87 5.06
N LYS A 339 26.11 -10.67 4.62
CA LYS A 339 26.74 -9.60 5.41
C LYS A 339 25.80 -8.47 5.76
N VAL A 340 24.91 -8.15 4.82
CA VAL A 340 23.91 -7.08 4.94
C VAL A 340 22.55 -7.66 4.58
N MET A 341 21.56 -7.42 5.43
CA MET A 341 20.16 -7.80 5.23
C MET A 341 19.36 -6.54 4.92
N VAL A 342 18.71 -6.50 3.76
CA VAL A 342 17.86 -5.39 3.34
C VAL A 342 16.40 -5.83 3.40
N LEU A 343 15.59 -5.13 4.17
CA LEU A 343 14.16 -5.35 4.31
C LEU A 343 13.41 -4.57 3.23
N MET A 344 12.75 -5.29 2.31
CA MET A 344 12.04 -4.73 1.17
C MET A 344 10.55 -5.02 1.32
N GLY A 345 9.77 -4.04 1.77
CA GLY A 345 8.30 -4.13 1.74
C GLY A 345 7.73 -4.09 0.32
N GLY A 346 6.43 -3.94 0.19
CA GLY A 346 5.77 -3.72 -1.10
C GLY A 346 6.21 -2.41 -1.77
N ASN A 347 5.91 -2.27 -3.06
CA ASN A 347 6.23 -1.05 -3.81
C ASN A 347 5.42 0.16 -3.34
N ASP A 348 4.16 -0.07 -2.95
CA ASP A 348 3.24 0.99 -2.56
C ASP A 348 3.20 1.20 -1.05
N VAL A 349 3.40 0.13 -0.28
CA VAL A 349 3.36 0.15 1.18
C VAL A 349 4.45 -0.76 1.74
N PHE A 350 5.32 -0.21 2.59
CA PHE A 350 6.31 -0.99 3.33
C PHE A 350 5.62 -1.85 4.41
N SER A 351 4.89 -1.22 5.31
CA SER A 351 4.00 -1.88 6.27
C SER A 351 3.05 -0.87 6.92
N ASN A 352 1.84 -1.34 7.27
CA ASN A 352 0.84 -0.61 8.06
C ASN A 352 0.59 -1.25 9.45
N GLY A 353 1.45 -2.17 9.88
CA GLY A 353 1.31 -2.84 11.17
C GLY A 353 0.29 -3.98 11.14
N ILE A 354 -0.51 -4.14 12.20
CA ILE A 354 -1.42 -5.27 12.42
C ILE A 354 -2.52 -5.40 11.35
N HIS A 355 -2.96 -6.62 11.11
CA HIS A 355 -3.95 -6.93 10.06
C HIS A 355 -5.40 -6.83 10.56
N LEU A 356 -5.95 -5.60 10.58
CA LEU A 356 -7.27 -5.30 11.17
C LEU A 356 -8.42 -6.14 10.60
N ASN A 357 -8.40 -6.46 9.30
CA ASN A 357 -9.45 -7.28 8.69
C ASN A 357 -9.43 -8.73 9.20
N VAL A 358 -8.24 -9.31 9.40
CA VAL A 358 -8.10 -10.66 9.97
C VAL A 358 -8.51 -10.67 11.43
N ILE A 359 -8.14 -9.62 12.17
CA ILE A 359 -8.56 -9.43 13.56
C ILE A 359 -10.09 -9.34 13.65
N GLU A 360 -10.72 -8.52 12.82
CA GLU A 360 -12.18 -8.34 12.83
C GLU A 360 -12.93 -9.64 12.48
N ALA A 361 -12.33 -10.50 11.64
CA ALA A 361 -12.91 -11.78 11.25
C ALA A 361 -12.69 -12.92 12.25
N ALA A 362 -11.87 -12.71 13.29
CA ALA A 362 -11.58 -13.75 14.28
C ALA A 362 -12.78 -14.00 15.20
N GLU A 363 -12.89 -15.21 15.74
CA GLU A 363 -13.91 -15.56 16.75
C GLU A 363 -13.74 -14.70 18.02
N ASP A 364 -12.50 -14.45 18.43
CA ASP A 364 -12.12 -13.51 19.48
C ASP A 364 -11.17 -12.45 18.92
N PRO A 365 -11.68 -11.30 18.48
CA PRO A 365 -10.86 -10.23 17.94
C PRO A 365 -9.87 -9.62 18.93
N ALA A 366 -10.17 -9.61 20.22
CA ALA A 366 -9.25 -9.11 21.24
C ALA A 366 -8.04 -10.04 21.41
N GLN A 367 -8.28 -11.35 21.44
CA GLN A 367 -7.22 -12.35 21.48
C GLN A 367 -6.38 -12.34 20.20
N GLU A 368 -6.99 -12.20 19.01
CA GLU A 368 -6.22 -12.11 17.76
C GLU A 368 -5.43 -10.80 17.68
N SER A 369 -5.97 -9.67 18.19
CA SER A 369 -5.21 -8.42 18.34
C SER A 369 -3.97 -8.63 19.20
N TRP A 370 -4.11 -9.31 20.33
CA TRP A 370 -3.02 -9.65 21.22
C TRP A 370 -1.98 -10.57 20.54
N ASN A 371 -2.41 -11.60 19.85
CA ASN A 371 -1.52 -12.50 19.11
C ASN A 371 -0.76 -11.76 18.03
N ASN A 372 -1.44 -10.89 17.28
CA ASN A 372 -0.85 -10.16 16.16
C ASN A 372 0.17 -9.13 16.62
N ILE A 373 -0.14 -8.35 17.67
CA ILE A 373 0.79 -7.34 18.19
C ILE A 373 2.06 -7.98 18.77
N ASN A 374 1.93 -9.13 19.47
CA ASN A 374 3.08 -9.87 19.94
C ASN A 374 3.93 -10.39 18.77
N ALA A 375 3.31 -10.91 17.72
CA ALA A 375 4.01 -11.42 16.55
C ALA A 375 4.78 -10.31 15.81
N ILE A 376 4.21 -9.09 15.69
CA ILE A 376 4.92 -7.95 15.11
C ILE A 376 6.08 -7.51 16.01
N ASN A 377 5.88 -7.43 17.31
CA ASN A 377 6.97 -7.14 18.26
C ASN A 377 8.13 -8.14 18.11
N ASP A 378 7.83 -9.40 17.88
CA ASP A 378 8.88 -10.42 17.65
C ASP A 378 9.59 -10.20 16.30
N VAL A 379 8.93 -9.69 15.25
CA VAL A 379 9.60 -9.26 14.00
C VAL A 379 10.55 -8.10 14.30
N VAL A 380 10.09 -7.07 14.96
CA VAL A 380 10.89 -5.87 15.32
C VAL A 380 12.11 -6.28 16.15
N ARG A 381 11.90 -7.15 17.14
CA ARG A 381 12.99 -7.70 17.95
C ARG A 381 14.00 -8.47 17.11
N CYS A 382 13.54 -9.31 16.18
CA CYS A 382 14.41 -10.09 15.30
C CYS A 382 15.29 -9.18 14.42
N ILE A 383 14.74 -8.09 13.89
CA ILE A 383 15.48 -7.07 13.12
C ILE A 383 16.54 -6.39 14.00
N PHE A 384 16.13 -5.88 15.15
CA PHE A 384 16.99 -5.13 16.04
C PHE A 384 18.16 -5.96 16.61
N THR A 385 17.89 -7.23 16.94
CA THR A 385 18.89 -8.14 17.52
C THR A 385 19.73 -8.89 16.49
N SER A 386 19.46 -8.67 15.18
CA SER A 386 20.17 -9.37 14.10
C SER A 386 21.69 -9.17 14.18
N LYS A 387 22.43 -10.26 13.95
CA LYS A 387 23.90 -10.25 13.88
C LYS A 387 24.43 -9.69 12.55
N LYS A 388 23.55 -9.40 11.60
CA LYS A 388 23.89 -8.79 10.31
C LYS A 388 23.67 -7.28 10.38
N ILE A 389 24.27 -6.52 9.47
CA ILE A 389 23.86 -5.14 9.24
C ILE A 389 22.46 -5.19 8.63
N THR A 390 21.54 -4.40 9.16
CA THR A 390 20.15 -4.37 8.69
C THR A 390 19.82 -3.01 8.08
N ILE A 391 19.14 -3.02 6.95
CA ILE A 391 18.65 -1.83 6.25
C ILE A 391 17.15 -2.01 6.03
N SER A 392 16.33 -1.05 6.43
CA SER A 392 14.95 -0.94 5.97
C SER A 392 14.86 -0.01 4.76
N ALA A 393 14.36 -0.53 3.65
CA ALA A 393 14.20 0.18 2.38
C ALA A 393 12.72 0.39 2.07
N LEU A 394 12.23 1.61 2.34
CA LEU A 394 10.84 1.99 2.19
C LEU A 394 10.60 2.52 0.77
N ARG A 395 10.23 1.62 -0.15
CA ARG A 395 9.84 2.00 -1.53
C ARG A 395 8.51 2.74 -1.57
N GLY A 396 7.63 2.44 -0.63
CA GLY A 396 6.31 3.02 -0.48
C GLY A 396 6.03 3.47 0.96
N ASN A 397 4.79 3.84 1.20
CA ASN A 397 4.32 4.41 2.46
C ASN A 397 4.50 3.46 3.66
N ALA A 398 4.60 4.02 4.85
CA ALA A 398 4.60 3.25 6.09
C ALA A 398 3.68 3.88 7.12
N GLY A 399 2.89 3.05 7.82
CA GLY A 399 1.97 3.53 8.87
C GLY A 399 2.19 2.82 10.20
N ALA A 400 1.93 3.52 11.28
CA ALA A 400 1.91 3.01 12.65
C ALA A 400 3.12 2.10 12.96
N GLY A 401 2.88 0.84 13.33
CA GLY A 401 3.91 -0.14 13.61
C GLY A 401 4.86 -0.43 12.45
N GLY A 402 4.45 -0.16 11.21
CA GLY A 402 5.32 -0.29 10.04
C GLY A 402 6.46 0.73 10.03
N VAL A 403 6.23 1.96 10.50
CA VAL A 403 7.29 2.94 10.70
C VAL A 403 8.24 2.44 11.80
N MET A 404 7.71 2.02 12.94
CA MET A 404 8.54 1.56 14.07
C MET A 404 9.37 0.32 13.70
N MET A 405 8.81 -0.59 12.90
CA MET A 405 9.55 -1.74 12.36
C MET A 405 10.74 -1.29 11.49
N ALA A 406 10.56 -0.24 10.68
CA ALA A 406 11.66 0.31 9.89
C ALA A 406 12.78 0.90 10.77
N LEU A 407 12.41 1.61 11.83
CA LEU A 407 13.36 2.23 12.77
C LEU A 407 14.19 1.22 13.57
N ALA A 408 13.77 -0.04 13.64
CA ALA A 408 14.50 -1.11 14.31
C ALA A 408 15.75 -1.57 13.56
N SER A 409 15.88 -1.23 12.27
CA SER A 409 17.07 -1.49 11.47
C SER A 409 18.23 -0.57 11.83
N ASP A 410 19.45 -0.98 11.46
CA ASP A 410 20.64 -0.14 11.66
C ASP A 410 20.56 1.14 10.80
N PHE A 411 19.95 1.01 9.60
CA PHE A 411 19.67 2.12 8.69
C PHE A 411 18.24 2.01 8.17
N ALA A 412 17.57 3.15 8.03
CA ALA A 412 16.25 3.27 7.43
C ALA A 412 16.26 4.34 6.34
N PHE A 413 16.00 3.92 5.10
CA PHE A 413 15.95 4.78 3.93
C PHE A 413 14.57 4.75 3.30
N ALA A 414 14.13 5.87 2.73
CA ALA A 414 12.86 5.93 2.02
C ALA A 414 12.99 6.62 0.66
N ARG A 415 12.12 6.24 -0.27
CA ARG A 415 11.92 6.94 -1.53
C ARG A 415 11.28 8.32 -1.25
N GLU A 416 11.61 9.33 -2.06
CA GLU A 416 11.16 10.72 -1.85
C GLU A 416 9.64 10.88 -1.76
N ALA A 417 8.91 10.18 -2.63
CA ALA A 417 7.44 10.22 -2.63
C ALA A 417 6.77 9.40 -1.50
N ALA A 418 7.55 8.70 -0.66
CA ALA A 418 6.97 7.94 0.44
C ALA A 418 6.48 8.86 1.56
N VAL A 419 5.36 8.46 2.16
CA VAL A 419 4.73 9.14 3.29
C VAL A 419 4.77 8.23 4.51
N LEU A 420 5.23 8.75 5.64
CA LEU A 420 5.25 8.05 6.90
C LEU A 420 4.14 8.58 7.81
N ASN A 421 3.49 7.68 8.53
CA ASN A 421 2.43 8.03 9.46
C ASN A 421 2.69 7.39 10.84
N PRO A 422 3.61 7.95 11.66
CA PRO A 422 4.16 7.31 12.87
C PRO A 422 3.25 7.41 14.09
N HIS A 423 1.94 7.15 13.95
CA HIS A 423 1.00 7.24 15.08
C HIS A 423 -0.02 6.11 15.08
N TYR A 424 -0.68 5.93 16.25
CA TYR A 424 -1.70 4.90 16.48
C TYR A 424 -3.07 5.48 16.84
N LYS A 425 -3.14 6.82 17.01
CA LYS A 425 -4.26 7.56 17.59
C LYS A 425 -5.59 7.35 16.87
N LYS A 426 -5.58 7.29 15.52
CA LYS A 426 -6.80 7.06 14.71
C LYS A 426 -7.48 5.73 15.04
N MET A 427 -6.71 4.74 15.47
CA MET A 427 -7.22 3.42 15.88
C MET A 427 -7.51 3.33 17.39
N LYS A 428 -7.36 4.42 18.14
CA LYS A 428 -7.52 4.44 19.61
C LYS A 428 -6.59 3.46 20.32
N LEU A 429 -5.39 3.29 19.78
CA LEU A 429 -4.35 2.43 20.33
C LEU A 429 -3.22 3.28 20.91
N TYR A 430 -2.64 2.78 21.98
CA TYR A 430 -1.43 3.35 22.58
C TYR A 430 -0.23 3.20 21.64
N GLY A 431 -0.13 2.07 20.97
CA GLY A 431 0.99 1.70 20.14
C GLY A 431 1.91 0.67 20.78
N SER A 432 2.67 0.02 19.94
CA SER A 432 3.67 -0.97 20.34
C SER A 432 4.88 -0.91 19.42
N GLU A 433 5.46 -2.06 19.07
CA GLU A 433 6.60 -2.16 18.17
C GLU A 433 7.83 -1.41 18.69
N TYR A 434 7.92 -1.31 20.04
CA TYR A 434 8.99 -0.60 20.75
C TYR A 434 9.06 0.89 20.40
N HIS A 435 7.92 1.52 20.06
CA HIS A 435 7.88 2.95 19.70
C HIS A 435 8.41 3.85 20.81
N THR A 436 8.17 3.50 22.08
CA THR A 436 8.67 4.23 23.24
C THR A 436 10.20 4.15 23.40
N TYR A 437 10.85 3.23 22.70
CA TYR A 437 12.30 3.13 22.64
C TYR A 437 12.89 3.73 21.36
N PHE A 438 12.41 3.31 20.17
CA PHE A 438 13.04 3.69 18.91
C PHE A 438 12.77 5.15 18.52
N LEU A 439 11.54 5.63 18.68
CA LEU A 439 11.15 6.96 18.22
C LEU A 439 11.92 8.07 18.96
N PRO A 440 11.94 8.12 20.33
CA PRO A 440 12.72 9.13 21.04
C PRO A 440 14.23 9.05 20.78
N LYS A 441 14.73 7.85 20.48
CA LYS A 441 16.15 7.65 20.18
C LYS A 441 16.55 8.22 18.82
N ARG A 442 15.61 8.31 17.87
CA ARG A 442 15.83 8.89 16.54
C ARG A 442 15.69 10.41 16.55
N VAL A 443 14.62 10.93 17.13
CA VAL A 443 14.24 12.34 16.97
C VAL A 443 14.25 13.14 18.29
N GLY A 444 14.60 12.52 19.42
CA GLY A 444 14.46 13.10 20.75
C GLY A 444 13.03 13.00 21.30
N GLN A 445 12.87 13.20 22.62
CA GLN A 445 11.59 12.97 23.30
C GLN A 445 10.50 13.95 22.86
N ASP A 446 10.84 15.23 22.71
CA ASP A 446 9.85 16.27 22.37
C ASP A 446 9.26 16.06 20.98
N LYS A 447 10.12 15.81 19.96
CA LYS A 447 9.67 15.54 18.61
C LYS A 447 8.94 14.20 18.50
N ALA A 448 9.33 13.19 19.27
CA ALA A 448 8.60 11.94 19.36
C ALA A 448 7.17 12.14 19.89
N ASN A 449 7.02 12.92 20.95
CA ASN A 449 5.71 13.26 21.52
C ASN A 449 4.85 14.06 20.53
N GLU A 450 5.46 15.02 19.81
CA GLU A 450 4.78 15.79 18.76
C GLU A 450 4.23 14.87 17.65
N LEU A 451 5.07 14.00 17.06
CA LEU A 451 4.67 13.06 15.99
C LEU A 451 3.53 12.12 16.42
N LEU A 452 3.56 11.66 17.68
CA LEU A 452 2.52 10.79 18.22
C LEU A 452 1.21 11.54 18.53
N SER A 453 1.29 12.81 18.98
CA SER A 453 0.14 13.58 19.42
C SER A 453 -0.59 14.28 18.27
N ASN A 454 0.14 14.84 17.29
CA ASN A 454 -0.46 15.52 16.15
C ASN A 454 -1.18 14.53 15.24
N ALA A 455 -0.68 13.28 15.18
CA ALA A 455 -1.26 12.22 14.36
C ALA A 455 -1.34 12.58 12.87
N GLU A 456 -0.37 13.37 12.41
CA GLU A 456 -0.24 13.79 11.02
C GLU A 456 0.83 12.98 10.29
N PRO A 457 0.65 12.76 8.98
CA PRO A 457 1.68 12.16 8.16
C PRO A 457 2.86 13.12 7.96
N ILE A 458 4.05 12.56 7.68
CA ILE A 458 5.28 13.30 7.36
C ILE A 458 5.86 12.78 6.04
N LEU A 459 6.38 13.67 5.19
CA LEU A 459 7.08 13.29 3.97
C LEU A 459 8.43 12.63 4.30
N ALA A 460 8.88 11.69 3.46
CA ALA A 460 10.13 10.96 3.68
C ALA A 460 11.34 11.89 3.81
N CYS A 461 11.43 12.95 2.99
CA CYS A 461 12.54 13.89 3.04
C CYS A 461 12.51 14.71 4.34
N GLU A 462 11.35 15.17 4.79
CA GLU A 462 11.19 15.83 6.09
C GLU A 462 11.53 14.88 7.24
N ALA A 463 11.12 13.62 7.13
CA ALA A 463 11.47 12.59 8.11
C ALA A 463 13.00 12.37 8.20
N ALA A 464 13.72 12.48 7.10
CA ALA A 464 15.17 12.43 7.08
C ALA A 464 15.80 13.71 7.70
N GLU A 465 15.25 14.88 7.42
CA GLU A 465 15.71 16.15 7.99
C GLU A 465 15.61 16.18 9.53
N VAL A 466 14.52 15.64 10.07
CA VAL A 466 14.33 15.57 11.55
C VAL A 466 15.04 14.37 12.20
N GLY A 467 15.76 13.56 11.40
CA GLY A 467 16.52 12.40 11.90
C GLY A 467 15.69 11.14 12.14
N LEU A 468 14.44 11.11 11.71
CA LEU A 468 13.60 9.91 11.79
C LEU A 468 14.13 8.81 10.85
N LEU A 469 14.53 9.18 9.63
CA LEU A 469 15.20 8.32 8.65
C LEU A 469 16.69 8.68 8.52
N ASP A 470 17.49 7.75 8.00
CA ASP A 470 18.91 7.95 7.72
C ASP A 470 19.13 8.56 6.33
N GLY A 471 18.09 8.62 5.49
CA GLY A 471 18.13 9.27 4.18
C GLY A 471 16.84 9.10 3.40
N CYS A 472 16.66 10.03 2.45
CA CYS A 472 15.56 10.09 1.51
C CYS A 472 16.14 10.34 0.12
N LEU A 473 15.83 9.48 -0.85
CA LEU A 473 16.43 9.51 -2.18
C LEU A 473 15.60 8.76 -3.22
N GLY A 474 15.70 9.20 -4.47
CA GLY A 474 15.12 8.56 -5.64
C GLY A 474 13.69 8.98 -5.92
N ASP A 475 13.47 9.50 -7.12
CA ASP A 475 12.16 9.95 -7.57
C ASP A 475 11.21 8.77 -7.81
N ASP A 476 11.75 7.66 -8.32
CA ASP A 476 10.99 6.45 -8.58
C ASP A 476 11.54 5.22 -7.82
N ALA A 477 10.81 4.10 -7.91
CA ALA A 477 11.17 2.88 -7.19
C ALA A 477 12.45 2.21 -7.73
N GLU A 478 12.74 2.32 -9.04
CA GLU A 478 13.91 1.69 -9.67
C GLU A 478 15.19 2.46 -9.27
N GLU A 479 15.14 3.78 -9.29
CA GLU A 479 16.24 4.63 -8.84
C GLU A 479 16.53 4.41 -7.35
N PHE A 480 15.50 4.41 -6.51
CA PHE A 480 15.63 4.13 -5.09
C PHE A 480 16.24 2.75 -4.83
N GLU A 481 15.75 1.69 -5.50
CA GLU A 481 16.28 0.34 -5.35
C GLU A 481 17.76 0.25 -5.78
N SER A 482 18.11 0.92 -6.88
CA SER A 482 19.49 1.00 -7.36
C SER A 482 20.39 1.67 -6.33
N TRP A 483 19.94 2.77 -5.75
CA TRP A 483 20.66 3.47 -4.70
C TRP A 483 20.83 2.63 -3.44
N VAL A 484 19.75 1.99 -2.95
CA VAL A 484 19.81 1.09 -1.79
C VAL A 484 20.77 -0.07 -2.03
N ASN A 485 20.74 -0.67 -3.22
CA ASN A 485 21.67 -1.73 -3.60
C ASN A 485 23.12 -1.25 -3.54
N HIS A 486 23.39 -0.04 -4.03
CA HIS A 486 24.73 0.57 -3.96
C HIS A 486 25.19 0.76 -2.51
N GLN A 487 24.34 1.32 -1.64
CA GLN A 487 24.65 1.52 -0.21
C GLN A 487 24.89 0.20 0.51
N ALA A 488 24.02 -0.79 0.28
CA ALA A 488 24.14 -2.11 0.89
C ALA A 488 25.44 -2.83 0.45
N SER A 489 25.76 -2.74 -0.85
CA SER A 489 27.00 -3.30 -1.42
C SER A 489 28.24 -2.59 -0.87
N PHE A 490 28.20 -1.27 -0.70
CA PHE A 490 29.28 -0.52 -0.06
C PHE A 490 29.53 -1.00 1.38
N LEU A 491 28.47 -1.17 2.16
CA LEU A 491 28.59 -1.70 3.53
C LEU A 491 29.10 -3.16 3.56
N ALA A 492 28.62 -4.01 2.64
CA ALA A 492 29.01 -5.41 2.56
C ALA A 492 30.50 -5.60 2.20
N ARG A 493 31.06 -4.69 1.40
CA ARG A 493 32.48 -4.69 0.97
C ARG A 493 33.40 -3.91 1.91
N SER A 494 32.84 -3.11 2.83
CA SER A 494 33.62 -2.26 3.73
C SER A 494 34.55 -3.09 4.61
N PRO A 495 35.85 -2.73 4.72
CA PRO A 495 36.77 -3.32 5.68
C PRO A 495 36.30 -3.18 7.14
N LEU A 496 35.46 -2.18 7.40
CA LEU A 496 34.91 -1.88 8.71
C LEU A 496 33.63 -2.67 9.04
N GLN A 497 33.09 -3.47 8.10
CA GLN A 497 31.85 -4.23 8.27
C GLN A 497 31.88 -5.06 9.57
N MET A 498 32.94 -5.84 9.80
CA MET A 498 33.10 -6.64 11.02
C MET A 498 33.20 -5.79 12.29
N HIS A 499 33.83 -4.61 12.19
CA HIS A 499 33.91 -3.67 13.31
C HIS A 499 32.51 -3.13 13.66
N PHE A 500 31.73 -2.74 12.64
CA PHE A 500 30.36 -2.28 12.80
C PHE A 500 29.48 -3.34 13.48
N VAL A 501 29.51 -4.57 12.99
CA VAL A 501 28.77 -5.71 13.57
C VAL A 501 29.18 -5.97 15.03
N ARG A 502 30.47 -5.95 15.34
CA ARG A 502 30.95 -6.10 16.72
C ARG A 502 30.47 -4.94 17.62
N LYS A 503 30.47 -3.70 17.13
CA LYS A 503 29.95 -2.54 17.87
C LYS A 503 28.45 -2.65 18.10
N LYS A 504 27.67 -3.06 17.09
CA LYS A 504 26.24 -3.35 17.19
C LYS A 504 25.99 -4.42 18.27
N ASN A 505 26.64 -5.57 18.17
CA ASN A 505 26.48 -6.67 19.13
C ASN A 505 26.88 -6.28 20.56
N ARG A 506 27.81 -5.31 20.73
CA ARG A 506 28.11 -4.74 22.03
C ARG A 506 27.01 -3.80 22.54
N LYS A 507 26.33 -3.05 21.65
CA LYS A 507 25.18 -2.17 22.01
C LYS A 507 23.95 -2.99 22.40
N VAL A 508 23.73 -4.14 21.80
CA VAL A 508 22.62 -5.07 22.10
C VAL A 508 22.91 -5.90 23.37
N ARG A 509 23.75 -5.41 24.28
CA ARG A 509 24.06 -6.09 25.55
C ARG A 509 22.92 -5.99 26.55
N LYS A 510 23.06 -6.77 27.64
CA LYS A 510 22.08 -7.01 28.69
C LYS A 510 21.29 -5.75 29.09
N GLU A 511 21.97 -4.63 29.36
CA GLU A 511 21.33 -3.37 29.81
C GLU A 511 20.37 -2.78 28.75
N VAL A 512 20.78 -2.79 27.47
CA VAL A 512 19.94 -2.31 26.37
C VAL A 512 18.75 -3.24 26.18
N MET A 513 18.98 -4.54 26.25
CA MET A 513 17.90 -5.52 26.16
C MET A 513 16.92 -5.42 27.32
N GLU A 514 17.38 -5.19 28.55
CA GLU A 514 16.52 -4.95 29.70
C GLU A 514 15.63 -3.72 29.48
N THR A 515 16.20 -2.62 28.96
CA THR A 515 15.42 -1.41 28.62
C THR A 515 14.39 -1.68 27.51
N VAL A 516 14.82 -2.34 26.43
CA VAL A 516 13.96 -2.65 25.29
C VAL A 516 12.80 -3.57 25.69
N GLU A 517 13.08 -4.61 26.48
CA GLU A 517 12.03 -5.52 26.96
C GLU A 517 11.11 -4.85 28.00
N THR A 518 11.59 -3.89 28.78
CA THR A 518 10.77 -3.07 29.66
C THR A 518 9.82 -2.18 28.85
N CYS A 519 10.30 -1.54 27.78
CA CYS A 519 9.45 -0.78 26.85
C CYS A 519 8.36 -1.68 26.25
N ARG A 520 8.72 -2.87 25.73
CA ARG A 520 7.76 -3.84 25.22
C ARG A 520 6.68 -4.20 26.26
N ALA A 521 7.10 -4.52 27.48
CA ALA A 521 6.19 -4.92 28.54
C ALA A 521 5.18 -3.80 28.89
N ASN A 522 5.66 -2.57 28.98
CA ASN A 522 4.83 -1.40 29.26
C ASN A 522 3.84 -1.14 28.10
N GLU A 523 4.33 -1.13 26.86
CA GLU A 523 3.50 -0.97 25.66
C GLU A 523 2.41 -2.04 25.58
N LEU A 524 2.77 -3.31 25.77
CA LEU A 524 1.82 -4.43 25.74
C LEU A 524 0.79 -4.35 26.87
N SER A 525 1.16 -3.85 28.05
CA SER A 525 0.21 -3.63 29.13
C SER A 525 -0.86 -2.61 28.76
N MET A 526 -0.48 -1.52 28.09
CA MET A 526 -1.42 -0.51 27.58
C MET A 526 -2.26 -1.06 26.42
N MET A 527 -1.64 -1.80 25.49
CA MET A 527 -2.33 -2.40 24.37
C MET A 527 -3.37 -3.45 24.80
N ALA A 528 -3.08 -4.23 25.86
CA ALA A 528 -4.03 -5.19 26.42
C ALA A 528 -5.32 -4.49 26.89
N GLN A 529 -5.21 -3.30 27.47
CA GLN A 529 -6.38 -2.49 27.87
C GLN A 529 -7.11 -1.97 26.62
N ASN A 530 -6.39 -1.42 25.66
CA ASN A 530 -6.98 -0.91 24.42
C ASN A 530 -7.76 -2.00 23.66
N PHE A 531 -7.28 -3.23 23.62
CA PHE A 531 -7.96 -4.33 22.89
C PHE A 531 -9.30 -4.72 23.51
N GLN A 532 -9.57 -4.33 24.75
CA GLN A 532 -10.87 -4.49 25.41
C GLN A 532 -11.74 -3.24 25.32
N ASP A 533 -11.18 -2.10 24.85
CA ASP A 533 -11.87 -0.81 24.82
C ASP A 533 -12.92 -0.77 23.68
N PRO A 534 -14.17 -0.39 23.95
CA PRO A 534 -15.19 -0.16 22.93
C PRO A 534 -14.79 0.85 21.84
N GLU A 535 -13.98 1.87 22.16
CA GLU A 535 -13.51 2.84 21.18
C GLU A 535 -12.60 2.20 20.12
N TYR A 536 -11.69 1.31 20.52
CA TYR A 536 -10.89 0.52 19.57
C TYR A 536 -11.78 -0.39 18.72
N HIS A 537 -12.75 -1.08 19.34
CA HIS A 537 -13.66 -1.95 18.61
C HIS A 537 -14.43 -1.17 17.54
N GLN A 538 -14.91 0.03 17.86
CA GLN A 538 -15.62 0.88 16.92
C GLN A 538 -14.70 1.41 15.81
N ALA A 539 -13.51 1.89 16.18
CA ALA A 539 -12.51 2.39 15.21
C ALA A 539 -12.10 1.28 14.22
N ARG A 540 -11.87 0.05 14.71
CA ARG A 540 -11.55 -1.11 13.87
C ARG A 540 -12.69 -1.46 12.93
N LYS A 541 -13.94 -1.51 13.41
CA LYS A 541 -15.13 -1.76 12.57
C LYS A 541 -15.30 -0.68 11.51
N ASN A 542 -15.14 0.59 11.87
CA ASN A 542 -15.20 1.68 10.92
C ASN A 542 -14.15 1.50 9.82
N PHE A 543 -12.90 1.20 10.17
CA PHE A 543 -11.83 0.96 9.20
C PHE A 543 -12.10 -0.23 8.28
N VAL A 544 -12.65 -1.33 8.80
CA VAL A 544 -12.85 -2.56 8.04
C VAL A 544 -14.06 -2.48 7.11
N TYR A 545 -15.16 -1.81 7.54
CA TYR A 545 -16.45 -1.84 6.85
C TYR A 545 -16.78 -0.54 6.08
N HIS A 546 -16.00 0.51 6.22
CA HIS A 546 -16.11 1.74 5.43
C HIS A 546 -15.03 1.85 4.37
#